data_263fa7caf4d5149a50c631ffab6b580a
#
_entry.id   263fa7caf4d5149a50c631ffab6b580a
#
_cell.length_a   1.000
_cell.length_b   1.000
_cell.length_c   1.000
_cell.angle_alpha   90.00
_cell.angle_beta   90.00
_cell.angle_gamma   90.00
#
_symmetry.space_group_name_H-M   'P 1'
#
loop_
_entity.id
_entity.type
_entity.pdbx_description
1 polymer ?
#
loop_
_entity_poly.entity_id
_entity_poly.type
_entity_poly.pdbx_seq_one_letter_code
_entity_poly.pdbx_strand_id
1 'polypeptide(L)'
;MSISTKTRNTSSINLIRESARDFALQYIKPYVMDWDENQHFPKEVLQKAGEYGFMGILVPEEYGGSGLGYHEYVAIIDEISRVDPSIGLSIAAHNSLCTNHIYKFGSNDHHKKYLKLLATGKMIGAWALTEPNTGSDSGKMASTAVKKGNKWVLNGTKNFITHGK
;
A
#
# COMPACT_ATOMS: atom_id res chain seq x y z
N MET A 1 -6.57 -7.15 -27.58
CA MET A 1 -6.72 -7.52 -26.17
C MET A 1 -8.14 -7.18 -25.76
N SER A 2 -9.03 -8.16 -25.62
CA SER A 2 -10.45 -7.96 -25.26
C SER A 2 -10.51 -7.73 -23.75
N ILE A 3 -10.95 -6.54 -23.34
CA ILE A 3 -11.25 -6.24 -21.93
C ILE A 3 -12.62 -6.89 -21.68
N SER A 4 -12.60 -8.07 -21.05
CA SER A 4 -13.82 -8.70 -20.54
C SER A 4 -14.38 -7.82 -19.43
N THR A 5 -15.40 -7.03 -19.75
CA THR A 5 -16.25 -6.35 -18.76
C THR A 5 -17.13 -7.41 -18.08
N LYS A 6 -16.60 -8.11 -17.08
CA LYS A 6 -17.44 -8.82 -16.12
C LYS A 6 -18.37 -7.79 -15.48
N THR A 7 -19.66 -7.95 -15.68
CA THR A 7 -20.70 -7.17 -14.97
C THR A 7 -20.49 -7.39 -13.47
N ARG A 8 -19.84 -6.42 -12.82
CA ARG A 8 -19.54 -6.49 -11.38
C ARG A 8 -20.84 -6.27 -10.63
N ASN A 9 -21.09 -7.15 -9.69
CA ASN A 9 -22.28 -7.09 -8.85
C ASN A 9 -22.16 -5.85 -7.93
N THR A 10 -23.00 -4.83 -8.17
CA THR A 10 -23.05 -3.60 -7.36
C THR A 10 -23.18 -3.90 -5.86
N SER A 11 -23.82 -5.00 -5.51
CA SER A 11 -23.98 -5.43 -4.13
C SER A 11 -22.64 -5.82 -3.46
N SER A 12 -21.68 -6.40 -4.18
CA SER A 12 -20.38 -6.78 -3.60
C SER A 12 -19.49 -5.54 -3.31
N ILE A 13 -19.52 -4.53 -4.17
CA ILE A 13 -18.81 -3.27 -3.91
C ILE A 13 -19.40 -2.53 -2.72
N ASN A 14 -20.72 -2.55 -2.54
CA ASN A 14 -21.38 -1.92 -1.40
C ASN A 14 -20.96 -2.59 -0.07
N LEU A 15 -20.90 -3.92 -0.01
CA LEU A 15 -20.41 -4.64 1.17
C LEU A 15 -18.94 -4.30 1.50
N ILE A 16 -18.10 -4.13 0.48
CA ILE A 16 -16.71 -3.73 0.66
C ILE A 16 -16.62 -2.29 1.21
N ARG A 17 -17.44 -1.38 0.68
CA ARG A 17 -17.54 0.00 1.20
C ARG A 17 -18.02 0.01 2.67
N GLU A 18 -19.03 -0.74 3.00
CA GLU A 18 -19.53 -0.87 4.37
C GLU A 18 -18.44 -1.37 5.31
N SER A 19 -17.76 -2.46 4.95
CA SER A 19 -16.64 -3.01 5.72
C SER A 19 -15.51 -1.98 5.94
N ALA A 20 -15.14 -1.23 4.90
CA ALA A 20 -14.10 -0.21 4.99
C ALA A 20 -14.54 0.99 5.85
N ARG A 21 -15.81 1.39 5.75
CA ARG A 21 -16.40 2.44 6.57
C ARG A 21 -16.44 2.04 8.04
N ASP A 22 -16.92 0.84 8.34
CA ASP A 22 -17.02 0.33 9.71
C ASP A 22 -15.63 0.23 10.34
N PHE A 23 -14.64 -0.27 9.60
CA PHE A 23 -13.25 -0.28 10.01
C PHE A 23 -12.77 1.14 10.36
N ALA A 24 -13.00 2.12 9.48
CA ALA A 24 -12.56 3.49 9.68
C ALA A 24 -13.24 4.16 10.89
N LEU A 25 -14.54 3.93 11.06
CA LEU A 25 -15.29 4.46 12.21
C LEU A 25 -14.87 3.84 13.53
N GLN A 26 -14.53 2.55 13.53
CA GLN A 26 -14.18 1.81 14.74
C GLN A 26 -12.73 2.02 15.16
N TYR A 27 -11.78 1.96 14.23
CA TYR A 27 -10.35 1.87 14.54
C TYR A 27 -9.56 3.15 14.24
N ILE A 28 -10.13 4.10 13.46
CA ILE A 28 -9.45 5.33 13.07
C ILE A 28 -10.10 6.53 13.75
N LYS A 29 -11.42 6.73 13.52
CA LYS A 29 -12.14 7.94 13.93
C LYS A 29 -11.92 8.37 15.39
N PRO A 30 -11.89 7.45 16.39
CA PRO A 30 -11.74 7.86 17.80
C PRO A 30 -10.37 8.47 18.11
N TYR A 31 -9.37 8.25 17.28
CA TYR A 31 -7.98 8.55 17.57
C TYR A 31 -7.34 9.59 16.64
N VAL A 32 -8.05 10.04 15.59
CA VAL A 32 -7.50 10.95 14.55
C VAL A 32 -6.85 12.18 15.16
N MET A 33 -7.55 12.87 16.08
CA MET A 33 -7.05 14.10 16.70
C MET A 33 -5.84 13.83 17.60
N ASP A 34 -5.86 12.74 18.36
CA ASP A 34 -4.74 12.36 19.22
C ASP A 34 -3.48 12.04 18.40
N TRP A 35 -3.64 11.32 17.28
CA TRP A 35 -2.51 11.01 16.40
C TRP A 35 -1.93 12.24 15.73
N ASP A 36 -2.78 13.19 15.31
CA ASP A 36 -2.36 14.42 14.67
C ASP A 36 -1.61 15.33 15.67
N GLU A 37 -2.20 15.59 16.83
CA GLU A 37 -1.61 16.44 17.87
C GLU A 37 -0.27 15.88 18.39
N ASN A 38 -0.17 14.57 18.57
CA ASN A 38 1.03 13.90 19.07
C ASN A 38 2.01 13.45 17.99
N GLN A 39 1.74 13.76 16.70
CA GLN A 39 2.55 13.33 15.55
C GLN A 39 2.81 11.81 15.57
N HIS A 40 1.79 11.05 15.98
CA HIS A 40 1.87 9.60 16.14
C HIS A 40 1.60 8.88 14.83
N PHE A 41 2.48 7.93 14.45
CA PHE A 41 2.25 7.03 13.33
C PHE A 41 1.61 5.73 13.84
N PRO A 42 0.29 5.49 13.59
CA PRO A 42 -0.45 4.37 14.18
C PRO A 42 -0.20 3.06 13.42
N LYS A 43 0.98 2.47 13.62
CA LYS A 43 1.39 1.22 12.96
C LYS A 43 0.41 0.07 13.22
N GLU A 44 -0.14 0.02 14.42
CA GLU A 44 -1.12 -0.98 14.85
C GLU A 44 -2.42 -0.95 14.02
N VAL A 45 -2.85 0.22 13.58
CA VAL A 45 -4.02 0.36 12.70
C VAL A 45 -3.75 -0.20 11.30
N LEU A 46 -2.54 0.01 10.78
CA LEU A 46 -2.16 -0.59 9.50
C LEU A 46 -2.04 -2.12 9.60
N GLN A 47 -1.54 -2.63 10.73
CA GLN A 47 -1.55 -4.07 11.00
C GLN A 47 -2.97 -4.61 11.09
N LYS A 48 -3.86 -3.87 11.78
CA LYS A 48 -5.29 -4.21 11.84
C LYS A 48 -5.96 -4.17 10.47
N ALA A 49 -5.64 -3.19 9.62
CA ALA A 49 -6.08 -3.14 8.22
C ALA A 49 -5.65 -4.39 7.43
N GLY A 50 -4.49 -4.97 7.77
CA GLY A 50 -4.04 -6.25 7.20
C GLY A 50 -4.97 -7.43 7.54
N GLU A 51 -5.52 -7.49 8.75
CA GLU A 51 -6.49 -8.51 9.16
C GLU A 51 -7.81 -8.40 8.38
N TYR A 52 -8.19 -7.19 7.96
CA TYR A 52 -9.34 -6.92 7.09
C TYR A 52 -9.04 -7.11 5.60
N GLY A 53 -7.80 -7.46 5.25
CA GLY A 53 -7.36 -7.63 3.86
C GLY A 53 -7.07 -6.30 3.12
N PHE A 54 -7.09 -5.16 3.82
CA PHE A 54 -6.89 -3.84 3.22
C PHE A 54 -5.42 -3.51 2.93
N MET A 55 -4.48 -4.32 3.40
CA MET A 55 -3.06 -4.19 3.07
C MET A 55 -2.64 -5.04 1.86
N GLY A 56 -3.49 -5.95 1.39
CA GLY A 56 -3.23 -6.82 0.25
C GLY A 56 -4.35 -6.79 -0.80
N ILE A 57 -4.99 -5.66 -1.03
CA ILE A 57 -6.21 -5.56 -1.86
C ILE A 57 -5.99 -6.12 -3.26
N LEU A 58 -4.89 -5.72 -3.91
CA LEU A 58 -4.56 -6.09 -5.29
C LEU A 58 -3.69 -7.36 -5.41
N VAL A 59 -3.32 -7.96 -4.29
CA VAL A 59 -2.50 -9.16 -4.25
C VAL A 59 -3.41 -10.40 -4.32
N PRO A 60 -3.07 -11.41 -5.15
CA PRO A 60 -3.82 -12.65 -5.21
C PRO A 60 -3.88 -13.39 -3.87
N GLU A 61 -4.96 -14.16 -3.67
CA GLU A 61 -5.19 -14.94 -2.45
C GLU A 61 -4.07 -15.96 -2.18
N GLU A 62 -3.47 -16.52 -3.21
CA GLU A 62 -2.33 -17.45 -3.10
C GLU A 62 -1.11 -16.84 -2.38
N TYR A 63 -0.99 -15.50 -2.41
CA TYR A 63 0.02 -14.74 -1.68
C TYR A 63 -0.52 -14.06 -0.42
N GLY A 64 -1.71 -14.45 0.02
CA GLY A 64 -2.34 -13.93 1.25
C GLY A 64 -3.02 -12.57 1.09
N GLY A 65 -3.26 -12.13 -0.13
CA GLY A 65 -4.02 -10.93 -0.44
C GLY A 65 -5.51 -11.18 -0.60
N SER A 66 -6.26 -10.15 -0.94
CA SER A 66 -7.72 -10.20 -1.12
C SER A 66 -8.16 -10.51 -2.56
N GLY A 67 -7.24 -10.53 -3.53
CA GLY A 67 -7.53 -10.84 -4.93
C GLY A 67 -8.51 -9.87 -5.61
N LEU A 68 -8.71 -8.68 -5.03
CA LEU A 68 -9.66 -7.68 -5.51
C LEU A 68 -9.07 -6.83 -6.66
N GLY A 69 -9.94 -6.05 -7.30
CA GLY A 69 -9.53 -5.17 -8.38
C GLY A 69 -9.42 -3.70 -7.96
N TYR A 70 -9.10 -2.85 -8.95
CA TYR A 70 -8.93 -1.41 -8.72
C TYR A 70 -10.22 -0.69 -8.31
N HIS A 71 -11.41 -1.19 -8.66
CA HIS A 71 -12.67 -0.59 -8.23
C HIS A 71 -12.88 -0.77 -6.72
N GLU A 72 -12.61 -1.97 -6.22
CA GLU A 72 -12.68 -2.29 -4.80
C GLU A 72 -11.58 -1.54 -4.03
N TYR A 73 -10.37 -1.48 -4.61
CA TYR A 73 -9.28 -0.69 -4.05
C TYR A 73 -9.66 0.79 -3.87
N VAL A 74 -10.19 1.44 -4.91
CA VAL A 74 -10.63 2.85 -4.81
C VAL A 74 -11.77 3.00 -3.81
N ALA A 75 -12.72 2.05 -3.77
CA ALA A 75 -13.83 2.07 -2.84
C ALA A 75 -13.36 2.02 -1.37
N ILE A 76 -12.39 1.16 -1.05
CA ILE A 76 -11.80 1.05 0.29
C ILE A 76 -11.06 2.34 0.66
N ILE A 77 -10.21 2.86 -0.24
CA ILE A 77 -9.45 4.10 0.01
C ILE A 77 -10.37 5.30 0.21
N ASP A 78 -11.43 5.42 -0.60
CA ASP A 78 -12.44 6.49 -0.47
C ASP A 78 -13.07 6.49 0.93
N GLU A 79 -13.58 5.33 1.40
CA GLU A 79 -14.25 5.24 2.71
C GLU A 79 -13.29 5.52 3.88
N ILE A 80 -12.07 5.02 3.83
CA ILE A 80 -11.07 5.27 4.87
C ILE A 80 -10.64 6.74 4.87
N SER A 81 -10.40 7.33 3.70
CA SER A 81 -9.96 8.71 3.57
C SER A 81 -11.01 9.74 3.98
N ARG A 82 -12.30 9.38 3.98
CA ARG A 82 -13.39 10.22 4.54
C ARG A 82 -13.23 10.44 6.04
N VAL A 83 -12.58 9.51 6.74
CA VAL A 83 -12.33 9.59 8.17
C VAL A 83 -10.96 10.18 8.45
N ASP A 84 -9.92 9.65 7.81
CA ASP A 84 -8.55 10.15 7.90
C ASP A 84 -7.82 9.94 6.55
N PRO A 85 -7.56 11.03 5.80
CA PRO A 85 -6.85 10.95 4.53
C PRO A 85 -5.40 10.53 4.67
N SER A 86 -4.76 10.69 5.83
CA SER A 86 -3.37 10.27 6.05
C SER A 86 -3.27 8.74 6.15
N ILE A 87 -4.22 8.10 6.83
CA ILE A 87 -4.33 6.64 6.87
C ILE A 87 -4.74 6.09 5.49
N GLY A 88 -5.69 6.75 4.81
CA GLY A 88 -6.05 6.41 3.44
C GLY A 88 -4.84 6.44 2.50
N LEU A 89 -4.02 7.50 2.56
CA LEU A 89 -2.78 7.62 1.79
C LEU A 89 -1.77 6.53 2.16
N SER A 90 -1.63 6.22 3.44
CA SER A 90 -0.73 5.15 3.93
C SER A 90 -1.11 3.80 3.33
N ILE A 91 -2.37 3.41 3.38
CA ILE A 91 -2.88 2.15 2.79
C ILE A 91 -2.73 2.20 1.25
N ALA A 92 -3.01 3.35 0.62
CA ALA A 92 -2.87 3.52 -0.81
C ALA A 92 -1.41 3.35 -1.28
N ALA A 93 -0.47 4.04 -0.64
CA ALA A 93 0.96 3.96 -0.97
C ALA A 93 1.52 2.54 -0.77
N HIS A 94 1.13 1.88 0.33
CA HIS A 94 1.52 0.50 0.59
C HIS A 94 1.04 -0.45 -0.52
N ASN A 95 -0.24 -0.40 -0.88
CA ASN A 95 -0.83 -1.30 -1.88
C ASN A 95 -0.34 -1.01 -3.30
N SER A 96 -0.48 0.25 -3.76
CA SER A 96 -0.27 0.59 -5.17
C SER A 96 1.19 0.81 -5.52
N LEU A 97 1.96 1.45 -4.65
CA LEU A 97 3.35 1.80 -4.95
C LEU A 97 4.32 0.66 -4.60
N CYS A 98 4.27 0.10 -3.39
CA CYS A 98 5.22 -0.93 -2.98
C CYS A 98 4.74 -2.33 -3.34
N THR A 99 3.63 -2.78 -2.75
CA THR A 99 3.19 -4.19 -2.83
C THR A 99 2.84 -4.61 -4.25
N ASN A 100 2.04 -3.80 -4.95
CA ASN A 100 1.66 -4.08 -6.34
C ASN A 100 2.87 -4.00 -7.30
N HIS A 101 3.86 -3.16 -7.00
CA HIS A 101 5.09 -3.11 -7.80
C HIS A 101 5.90 -4.39 -7.65
N ILE A 102 6.07 -4.88 -6.42
CA ILE A 102 6.70 -6.17 -6.17
C ILE A 102 5.93 -7.31 -6.85
N TYR A 103 4.60 -7.29 -6.78
CA TYR A 103 3.76 -8.29 -7.44
C TYR A 103 3.91 -8.28 -8.97
N LYS A 104 3.92 -7.10 -9.60
CA LYS A 104 3.98 -6.99 -11.06
C LYS A 104 5.37 -7.21 -11.65
N PHE A 105 6.42 -6.80 -10.96
CA PHE A 105 7.78 -6.73 -11.49
C PHE A 105 8.79 -7.56 -10.71
N GLY A 106 8.40 -8.11 -9.56
CA GLY A 106 9.25 -8.98 -8.75
C GLY A 106 9.43 -10.37 -9.37
N SER A 107 10.50 -11.06 -8.98
CA SER A 107 10.69 -12.48 -9.28
C SER A 107 9.83 -13.36 -8.36
N ASN A 108 9.72 -14.65 -8.70
CA ASN A 108 9.04 -15.63 -7.84
C ASN A 108 9.62 -15.68 -6.41
N ASP A 109 10.94 -15.47 -6.27
CA ASP A 109 11.58 -15.42 -4.95
C ASP A 109 11.17 -14.18 -4.17
N HIS A 110 11.01 -13.02 -4.85
CA HIS A 110 10.47 -11.81 -4.24
C HIS A 110 9.01 -12.02 -3.80
N HIS A 111 8.18 -12.65 -4.62
CA HIS A 111 6.79 -12.96 -4.28
C HIS A 111 6.70 -13.82 -3.03
N LYS A 112 7.42 -14.96 -3.00
CA LYS A 112 7.44 -15.87 -1.85
C LYS A 112 7.96 -15.21 -0.58
N LYS A 113 8.97 -14.34 -0.70
CA LYS A 113 9.61 -13.70 0.45
C LYS A 113 8.80 -12.55 1.03
N TYR A 114 8.15 -11.73 0.21
CA TYR A 114 7.61 -10.44 0.64
C TYR A 114 6.09 -10.33 0.58
N LEU A 115 5.42 -10.90 -0.46
CA LEU A 115 4.01 -10.58 -0.70
C LEU A 115 3.11 -10.97 0.46
N LYS A 116 3.28 -12.13 1.05
CA LYS A 116 2.46 -12.56 2.19
C LYS A 116 2.64 -11.66 3.41
N LEU A 117 3.85 -11.19 3.67
CA LEU A 117 4.14 -10.31 4.81
C LEU A 117 3.54 -8.91 4.59
N LEU A 118 3.63 -8.41 3.35
CA LEU A 118 3.04 -7.13 2.96
C LEU A 118 1.52 -7.21 2.96
N ALA A 119 0.93 -8.20 2.29
CA ALA A 119 -0.52 -8.34 2.16
C ALA A 119 -1.25 -8.50 3.50
N THR A 120 -0.60 -9.11 4.48
CA THR A 120 -1.14 -9.29 5.85
C THR A 120 -0.81 -8.14 6.81
N GLY A 121 -0.16 -7.06 6.34
CA GLY A 121 0.23 -5.93 7.18
C GLY A 121 1.36 -6.22 8.20
N LYS A 122 1.97 -7.41 8.17
CA LYS A 122 3.14 -7.74 9.02
C LYS A 122 4.37 -6.93 8.66
N MET A 123 4.48 -6.55 7.40
CA MET A 123 5.43 -5.56 6.90
C MET A 123 4.68 -4.41 6.24
N ILE A 124 5.17 -3.19 6.46
CA ILE A 124 4.67 -1.99 5.80
C ILE A 124 5.66 -1.65 4.68
N GLY A 125 5.13 -1.52 3.46
CA GLY A 125 5.95 -1.22 2.29
C GLY A 125 6.14 0.28 2.10
N ALA A 126 7.32 0.67 1.63
CA ALA A 126 7.67 2.03 1.24
C ALA A 126 8.13 2.08 -0.23
N TRP A 127 7.91 3.22 -0.87
CA TRP A 127 8.35 3.49 -2.23
C TRP A 127 9.26 4.70 -2.27
N ALA A 128 10.52 4.49 -2.63
CA ALA A 128 11.54 5.52 -2.64
C ALA A 128 11.86 5.97 -4.07
N LEU A 129 11.24 7.08 -4.52
CA LEU A 129 11.43 7.64 -5.85
C LEU A 129 12.16 8.99 -5.79
N THR A 130 11.54 9.99 -5.16
CA THR A 130 11.98 11.38 -5.16
C THR A 130 13.37 11.55 -4.58
N GLU A 131 14.17 12.38 -5.24
CA GLU A 131 15.52 12.77 -4.81
C GLU A 131 15.61 14.30 -4.66
N PRO A 132 16.66 14.86 -4.01
CA PRO A 132 16.81 16.31 -3.84
C PRO A 132 16.68 17.11 -5.14
N ASN A 133 17.12 16.54 -6.26
CA ASN A 133 17.18 17.22 -7.56
C ASN A 133 16.10 16.77 -8.54
N THR A 134 15.27 15.79 -8.20
CA THR A 134 14.25 15.29 -9.12
C THR A 134 13.06 14.63 -8.39
N GLY A 135 11.87 14.83 -8.97
CA GLY A 135 10.63 14.19 -8.53
C GLY A 135 9.85 13.71 -9.75
N SER A 136 9.14 14.61 -10.44
CA SER A 136 8.34 14.27 -11.63
C SER A 136 9.17 13.74 -12.80
N ASP A 137 10.38 14.22 -12.97
CA ASP A 137 11.33 13.72 -13.97
C ASP A 137 12.14 12.54 -13.41
N SER A 138 11.46 11.40 -13.20
CA SER A 138 12.08 10.19 -12.65
C SER A 138 13.23 9.61 -13.49
N GLY A 139 13.33 10.01 -14.76
CA GLY A 139 14.45 9.64 -15.63
C GLY A 139 15.78 10.28 -15.23
N LYS A 140 15.78 11.34 -14.40
CA LYS A 140 16.96 12.05 -13.93
C LYS A 140 17.41 11.69 -12.52
N MET A 141 17.02 10.55 -12.00
CA MET A 141 17.49 10.07 -10.69
C MET A 141 18.99 9.88 -10.70
N ALA A 142 19.66 10.39 -9.65
CA ALA A 142 21.11 10.32 -9.47
C ALA A 142 21.54 9.14 -8.57
N SER A 143 20.64 8.55 -7.81
CA SER A 143 20.95 7.35 -7.00
C SER A 143 21.42 6.20 -7.86
N THR A 144 22.46 5.51 -7.41
CA THR A 144 23.09 4.41 -8.15
C THR A 144 22.97 3.08 -7.39
N ALA A 145 22.92 2.00 -8.16
CA ALA A 145 23.00 0.63 -7.64
C ALA A 145 24.09 -0.12 -8.41
N VAL A 146 25.20 -0.47 -7.74
CA VAL A 146 26.33 -1.16 -8.34
C VAL A 146 26.46 -2.57 -7.78
N LYS A 147 26.47 -3.58 -8.66
CA LYS A 147 26.64 -4.97 -8.25
C LYS A 147 28.10 -5.25 -7.85
N LYS A 148 28.32 -5.75 -6.63
CA LYS A 148 29.64 -6.20 -6.13
C LYS A 148 29.50 -7.63 -5.60
N GLY A 149 29.96 -8.59 -6.37
CA GLY A 149 29.76 -10.02 -6.07
C GLY A 149 28.27 -10.36 -5.97
N ASN A 150 27.84 -10.89 -4.82
CA ASN A 150 26.44 -11.26 -4.55
C ASN A 150 25.61 -10.15 -3.89
N LYS A 151 26.13 -8.93 -3.78
CA LYS A 151 25.47 -7.79 -3.15
C LYS A 151 25.30 -6.64 -4.12
N TRP A 152 24.31 -5.78 -3.88
CA TRP A 152 24.16 -4.48 -4.50
C TRP A 152 24.56 -3.40 -3.51
N VAL A 153 25.40 -2.47 -3.96
CA VAL A 153 25.77 -1.27 -3.20
C VAL A 153 24.95 -0.11 -3.73
N LEU A 154 24.10 0.44 -2.87
CA LEU A 154 23.24 1.58 -3.17
C LEU A 154 23.90 2.85 -2.65
N ASN A 155 23.95 3.91 -3.50
CA ASN A 155 24.40 5.23 -3.11
C ASN A 155 23.41 6.26 -3.62
N GLY A 156 22.97 7.17 -2.74
CA GLY A 156 22.02 8.23 -3.07
C GLY A 156 21.18 8.64 -1.87
N THR A 157 20.34 9.63 -2.08
CA THR A 157 19.40 10.15 -1.09
C THR A 157 18.01 10.17 -1.69
N LYS A 158 17.03 9.72 -0.93
CA LYS A 158 15.61 9.76 -1.28
C LYS A 158 14.84 10.65 -0.31
N ASN A 159 13.90 11.45 -0.82
CA ASN A 159 13.14 12.43 -0.05
C ASN A 159 11.65 12.07 -0.05
N PHE A 160 10.93 12.50 1.00
CA PHE A 160 9.47 12.39 1.13
C PHE A 160 8.96 10.95 1.01
N ILE A 161 9.65 10.00 1.62
CA ILE A 161 9.30 8.59 1.51
C ILE A 161 8.25 8.24 2.56
N THR A 162 7.02 8.02 2.13
CA THR A 162 5.95 7.48 2.97
C THR A 162 6.39 6.14 3.55
N HIS A 163 6.30 5.98 4.88
CA HIS A 163 6.79 4.81 5.64
C HIS A 163 8.31 4.62 5.61
N GLY A 164 9.08 5.67 5.35
CA GLY A 164 10.55 5.59 5.21
C GLY A 164 11.34 5.53 6.53
N LYS A 165 10.68 5.30 7.68
CA LYS A 165 11.33 5.14 9.00
C LYS A 165 11.53 3.67 9.34
#